data_23d8e1164bc4f8953d57a504595a70f7
#
_entry.id   23d8e1164bc4f8953d57a504595a70f7
#
_cell.length_a   1.000
_cell.length_b   1.000
_cell.length_c   1.000
_cell.angle_alpha   90.00
_cell.angle_beta   90.00
_cell.angle_gamma   90.00
#
_symmetry.space_group_name_H-M   'P 1'
#
loop_
_entity.id
_entity.type
_entity.pdbx_description
1 polymer ?
#
loop_
_entity_poly.entity_id
_entity_poly.type
_entity_poly.pdbx_seq_one_letter_code
_entity_poly.pdbx_strand_id
1 'polypeptide(L)'
;KDLFIKDFDKQLIGIKKQKEKIVEVTLPDNYPHKEYSNKKAKFVCKIINIKNQKVIEINDEFAKTLGAKDLNNLKMIVSKQIQEQYKNTLDTITKKEIMDQLDKFKDIQIPKNLIQQEIELLNHGIKKEEIEKNKKLNEETAKKRIKVGLILNEFGEEYNLKVNEEEIKNEIQKHIQMMPNQAKQVAKYYQENPSAVASLRGGIYEDKIISLIKEKAKSTKKTISTNEAEKIILDKNKELKKSSVTQSKIKKTTIKSDRKQKKVSKK
;
A
#
# COMPACT_ATOMS: atom_id res chain seq x y z
N LYS A 1 22.47 2.86 -18.28
CA LYS A 1 21.93 2.07 -17.14
C LYS A 1 21.78 0.65 -17.63
N ASP A 2 22.40 -0.31 -16.96
CA ASP A 2 22.33 -1.73 -17.31
C ASP A 2 20.87 -2.19 -17.18
N LEU A 3 20.18 -2.27 -18.30
CA LEU A 3 18.74 -2.58 -18.36
C LEU A 3 18.44 -4.06 -18.10
N PHE A 4 19.43 -4.93 -18.28
CA PHE A 4 19.19 -6.36 -18.29
C PHE A 4 20.24 -7.16 -17.48
N ILE A 5 21.49 -7.08 -17.89
CA ILE A 5 22.62 -7.81 -17.30
C ILE A 5 23.80 -6.84 -17.29
N LYS A 6 24.59 -6.88 -16.24
CA LYS A 6 25.79 -6.05 -16.09
C LYS A 6 26.71 -6.18 -17.31
N ASP A 7 27.16 -5.05 -17.83
CA ASP A 7 28.08 -4.92 -18.99
C ASP A 7 27.48 -5.37 -20.36
N PHE A 8 26.18 -5.74 -20.43
CA PHE A 8 25.54 -6.09 -21.68
C PHE A 8 25.43 -4.90 -22.63
N ASP A 9 24.95 -3.77 -22.14
CA ASP A 9 24.75 -2.56 -22.94
C ASP A 9 26.06 -1.97 -23.44
N LYS A 10 27.13 -2.06 -22.65
CA LYS A 10 28.43 -1.53 -23.02
C LYS A 10 29.01 -2.20 -24.27
N GLN A 11 28.80 -3.50 -24.44
CA GLN A 11 29.28 -4.23 -25.59
C GLN A 11 28.51 -3.89 -26.87
N LEU A 12 27.33 -3.30 -26.78
CA LEU A 12 26.52 -2.86 -27.92
C LEU A 12 26.80 -1.42 -28.36
N ILE A 13 27.59 -0.66 -27.62
CA ILE A 13 27.96 0.71 -27.98
C ILE A 13 28.74 0.72 -29.28
N GLY A 14 28.42 1.64 -30.21
CA GLY A 14 29.06 1.85 -31.51
C GLY A 14 28.61 0.90 -32.63
N ILE A 15 27.64 0.02 -32.36
CA ILE A 15 27.07 -0.87 -33.38
C ILE A 15 26.12 -0.11 -34.31
N LYS A 16 26.14 -0.46 -35.60
CA LYS A 16 25.24 0.11 -36.60
C LYS A 16 23.95 -0.72 -36.72
N LYS A 17 22.86 -0.06 -37.16
CA LYS A 17 21.56 -0.74 -37.46
C LYS A 17 21.77 -1.92 -38.41
N GLN A 18 21.01 -2.99 -38.23
CA GLN A 18 21.01 -4.24 -39.00
C GLN A 18 22.28 -5.09 -38.91
N LYS A 19 23.22 -4.78 -38.02
CA LYS A 19 24.36 -5.64 -37.74
C LYS A 19 24.08 -6.58 -36.57
N GLU A 20 24.72 -7.73 -36.61
CA GLU A 20 24.70 -8.73 -35.55
C GLU A 20 26.01 -8.65 -34.75
N LYS A 21 25.90 -8.87 -33.45
CA LYS A 21 27.03 -8.96 -32.53
C LYS A 21 26.77 -10.00 -31.46
N ILE A 22 27.79 -10.76 -31.16
CA ILE A 22 27.78 -11.67 -30.03
C ILE A 22 28.18 -10.88 -28.79
N VAL A 23 27.34 -10.91 -27.78
CA VAL A 23 27.53 -10.30 -26.46
C VAL A 23 27.78 -11.42 -25.46
N GLU A 24 28.90 -11.41 -24.79
CA GLU A 24 29.24 -12.39 -23.75
C GLU A 24 29.11 -11.75 -22.37
N VAL A 25 28.30 -12.34 -21.52
CA VAL A 25 28.04 -11.85 -20.15
C VAL A 25 27.96 -13.01 -19.18
N THR A 26 28.20 -12.72 -17.91
CA THR A 26 27.89 -13.65 -16.83
C THR A 26 26.50 -13.34 -16.27
N LEU A 27 25.63 -14.34 -16.25
CA LEU A 27 24.29 -14.21 -15.74
C LEU A 27 24.33 -13.94 -14.22
N PRO A 28 23.45 -13.05 -13.70
CA PRO A 28 23.43 -12.72 -12.28
C PRO A 28 22.93 -13.88 -11.41
N ASP A 29 23.24 -13.85 -10.13
CA ASP A 29 22.85 -14.89 -9.17
C ASP A 29 21.31 -15.02 -9.03
N ASN A 30 20.59 -13.90 -9.18
CA ASN A 30 19.13 -13.85 -9.14
C ASN A 30 18.44 -14.09 -10.49
N TYR A 31 19.13 -14.75 -11.45
CA TYR A 31 18.54 -15.07 -12.75
C TYR A 31 17.32 -16.00 -12.59
N PRO A 32 16.21 -15.79 -13.34
CA PRO A 32 14.96 -16.54 -13.17
C PRO A 32 15.11 -18.06 -13.22
N HIS A 33 16.02 -18.56 -14.05
CA HIS A 33 16.37 -19.97 -14.12
C HIS A 33 17.64 -20.25 -13.35
N LYS A 34 17.52 -20.83 -12.17
CA LYS A 34 18.66 -21.12 -11.26
C LYS A 34 19.77 -21.95 -11.90
N GLU A 35 19.42 -22.78 -12.88
CA GLU A 35 20.36 -23.63 -13.62
C GLU A 35 21.41 -22.83 -14.40
N TYR A 36 21.11 -21.57 -14.75
CA TYR A 36 21.98 -20.68 -15.52
C TYR A 36 22.60 -19.57 -14.67
N SER A 37 22.26 -19.46 -13.41
CA SER A 37 22.83 -18.46 -12.49
C SER A 37 24.36 -18.58 -12.45
N ASN A 38 25.04 -17.44 -12.46
CA ASN A 38 26.51 -17.33 -12.45
C ASN A 38 27.25 -18.01 -13.63
N LYS A 39 26.53 -18.46 -14.67
CA LYS A 39 27.15 -19.05 -15.86
C LYS A 39 27.41 -18.00 -16.94
N LYS A 40 28.46 -18.21 -17.75
CA LYS A 40 28.74 -17.39 -18.93
C LYS A 40 27.69 -17.72 -20.02
N ALA A 41 27.09 -16.70 -20.58
CA ALA A 41 26.14 -16.82 -21.68
C ALA A 41 26.59 -15.97 -22.87
N LYS A 42 26.34 -16.46 -24.08
CA LYS A 42 26.58 -15.76 -25.34
C LYS A 42 25.23 -15.42 -25.96
N PHE A 43 24.98 -14.15 -26.21
CA PHE A 43 23.79 -13.65 -26.86
C PHE A 43 24.10 -13.16 -28.27
N VAL A 44 23.45 -13.70 -29.27
CA VAL A 44 23.52 -13.19 -30.63
C VAL A 44 22.48 -12.06 -30.76
N CYS A 45 22.95 -10.81 -30.76
CA CYS A 45 22.10 -9.63 -30.79
C CYS A 45 22.06 -9.02 -32.19
N LYS A 46 20.88 -8.98 -32.79
CA LYS A 46 20.63 -8.27 -34.05
C LYS A 46 20.01 -6.91 -33.74
N ILE A 47 20.68 -5.84 -34.18
CA ILE A 47 20.19 -4.48 -33.97
C ILE A 47 19.11 -4.14 -34.99
N ILE A 48 17.86 -4.17 -34.56
CA ILE A 48 16.71 -3.87 -35.42
C ILE A 48 16.55 -2.37 -35.63
N ASN A 49 16.73 -1.59 -34.58
CA ASN A 49 16.59 -0.13 -34.64
C ASN A 49 17.43 0.56 -33.58
N ILE A 50 17.91 1.74 -33.88
CA ILE A 50 18.61 2.63 -32.94
C ILE A 50 17.72 3.86 -32.78
N LYS A 51 17.27 4.11 -31.57
CA LYS A 51 16.43 5.27 -31.23
C LYS A 51 17.24 6.25 -30.40
N ASN A 52 17.23 7.50 -30.82
CA ASN A 52 17.77 8.59 -30.01
C ASN A 52 16.69 9.12 -29.09
N GLN A 53 17.06 9.42 -27.86
CA GLN A 53 16.16 10.08 -26.94
C GLN A 53 15.94 11.52 -27.42
N LYS A 54 14.70 11.85 -27.82
CA LYS A 54 14.34 13.23 -28.11
C LYS A 54 14.15 13.96 -26.79
N VAL A 55 14.91 15.02 -26.58
CA VAL A 55 14.65 15.94 -25.46
C VAL A 55 13.32 16.61 -25.72
N ILE A 56 12.35 16.37 -24.85
CA ILE A 56 11.03 17.01 -24.91
C ILE A 56 11.14 18.29 -24.09
N GLU A 57 10.85 19.41 -24.70
CA GLU A 57 10.73 20.67 -24.00
C GLU A 57 9.44 20.69 -23.18
N ILE A 58 9.59 21.11 -21.92
CA ILE A 58 8.45 21.23 -20.99
C ILE A 58 7.78 22.57 -21.25
N ASN A 59 6.82 22.57 -22.18
CA ASN A 59 6.05 23.73 -22.64
C ASN A 59 4.55 23.44 -22.63
N ASP A 60 3.74 24.38 -23.12
CA ASP A 60 2.28 24.24 -23.16
C ASP A 60 1.81 23.08 -24.06
N GLU A 61 2.54 22.78 -25.12
CA GLU A 61 2.21 21.63 -25.99
C GLU A 61 2.41 20.32 -25.26
N PHE A 62 3.52 20.19 -24.54
CA PHE A 62 3.75 19.04 -23.65
C PHE A 62 2.65 18.91 -22.60
N ALA A 63 2.25 20.02 -21.96
CA ALA A 63 1.17 20.02 -20.99
C ALA A 63 -0.16 19.53 -21.58
N LYS A 64 -0.49 19.95 -22.81
CA LYS A 64 -1.69 19.48 -23.53
C LYS A 64 -1.66 17.99 -23.84
N THR A 65 -0.50 17.42 -24.15
CA THR A 65 -0.37 15.96 -24.36
C THR A 65 -0.66 15.15 -23.11
N LEU A 66 -0.50 15.76 -21.93
CA LEU A 66 -0.81 15.19 -20.63
C LEU A 66 -2.23 15.53 -20.11
N GLY A 67 -3.05 16.18 -20.95
CA GLY A 67 -4.44 16.53 -20.63
C GLY A 67 -4.60 17.82 -19.81
N ALA A 68 -3.55 18.60 -19.63
CA ALA A 68 -3.62 19.93 -19.02
C ALA A 68 -3.91 21.03 -20.06
N LYS A 69 -4.41 22.18 -19.62
CA LYS A 69 -4.71 23.32 -20.51
C LYS A 69 -3.44 24.03 -20.98
N ASP A 70 -2.50 24.20 -20.11
CA ASP A 70 -1.20 24.85 -20.30
C ASP A 70 -0.20 24.37 -19.25
N LEU A 71 1.04 24.84 -19.31
CA LEU A 71 2.11 24.44 -18.39
C LEU A 71 1.82 24.85 -16.93
N ASN A 72 1.16 25.99 -16.72
CA ASN A 72 0.82 26.42 -15.35
C ASN A 72 -0.25 25.52 -14.75
N ASN A 73 -1.25 25.16 -15.53
CA ASN A 73 -2.27 24.20 -15.13
C ASN A 73 -1.65 22.81 -14.82
N LEU A 74 -0.71 22.34 -15.64
CA LEU A 74 0.03 21.09 -15.39
C LEU A 74 0.78 21.16 -14.06
N LYS A 75 1.51 22.26 -13.80
CA LYS A 75 2.23 22.48 -12.53
C LYS A 75 1.28 22.46 -11.33
N MET A 76 0.10 23.11 -11.45
CA MET A 76 -0.92 23.11 -10.40
C MET A 76 -1.44 21.68 -10.13
N ILE A 77 -1.78 20.92 -11.17
CA ILE A 77 -2.26 19.55 -11.06
C ILE A 77 -1.21 18.67 -10.34
N VAL A 78 0.04 18.72 -10.81
CA VAL A 78 1.15 17.96 -10.23
C VAL A 78 1.42 18.37 -8.78
N SER A 79 1.42 19.66 -8.48
CA SER A 79 1.60 20.18 -7.12
C SER A 79 0.50 19.67 -6.19
N LYS A 80 -0.77 19.76 -6.63
CA LYS A 80 -1.91 19.25 -5.86
C LYS A 80 -1.79 17.73 -5.61
N GLN A 81 -1.42 16.97 -6.63
CA GLN A 81 -1.24 15.52 -6.51
C GLN A 81 -0.13 15.16 -5.51
N ILE A 82 0.99 15.87 -5.55
CA ILE A 82 2.09 15.71 -4.59
C ILE A 82 1.61 16.05 -3.17
N GLN A 83 0.91 17.18 -2.99
CA GLN A 83 0.37 17.57 -1.69
C GLN A 83 -0.61 16.54 -1.12
N GLU A 84 -1.51 16.00 -1.94
CA GLU A 84 -2.45 14.95 -1.53
C GLU A 84 -1.71 13.65 -1.16
N GLN A 85 -0.68 13.28 -1.90
CA GLN A 85 0.14 12.10 -1.59
C GLN A 85 0.88 12.25 -0.24
N TYR A 86 1.49 13.40 0.00
CA TYR A 86 2.13 13.68 1.28
C TYR A 86 1.11 13.71 2.43
N LYS A 87 -0.02 14.36 2.23
CA LYS A 87 -1.10 14.43 3.22
C LYS A 87 -1.57 13.03 3.61
N ASN A 88 -1.90 12.18 2.65
CA ASN A 88 -2.36 10.82 2.92
C ASN A 88 -1.31 9.98 3.69
N THR A 89 -0.04 10.14 3.34
CA THR A 89 1.06 9.46 4.03
C THR A 89 1.21 9.95 5.47
N LEU A 90 1.17 11.27 5.68
CA LEU A 90 1.26 11.88 6.99
C LEU A 90 0.04 11.53 7.86
N ASP A 91 -1.14 11.50 7.29
CA ASP A 91 -2.37 11.10 8.00
C ASP A 91 -2.27 9.64 8.48
N THR A 92 -1.74 8.74 7.65
CA THR A 92 -1.51 7.34 8.04
C THR A 92 -0.49 7.22 9.19
N ILE A 93 0.61 7.98 9.13
CA ILE A 93 1.64 8.01 10.17
C ILE A 93 1.04 8.55 11.47
N THR A 94 0.35 9.69 11.39
CA THR A 94 -0.26 10.36 12.55
C THR A 94 -1.31 9.47 13.21
N LYS A 95 -2.17 8.82 12.42
CA LYS A 95 -3.17 7.87 12.91
C LYS A 95 -2.50 6.75 13.71
N LYS A 96 -1.43 6.16 13.17
CA LYS A 96 -0.68 5.12 13.88
C LYS A 96 -0.06 5.64 15.18
N GLU A 97 0.55 6.81 15.15
CA GLU A 97 1.16 7.41 16.36
C GLU A 97 0.11 7.69 17.44
N ILE A 98 -1.06 8.21 17.07
CA ILE A 98 -2.17 8.40 18.01
C ILE A 98 -2.58 7.06 18.61
N MET A 99 -2.78 6.02 17.78
CA MET A 99 -3.14 4.69 18.26
C MET A 99 -2.08 4.08 19.19
N ASP A 100 -0.80 4.27 18.89
CA ASP A 100 0.30 3.80 19.72
C ASP A 100 0.38 4.55 21.07
N GLN A 101 -0.02 5.83 21.12
CA GLN A 101 -0.12 6.58 22.36
C GLN A 101 -1.35 6.16 23.17
N LEU A 102 -2.50 5.97 22.54
CA LEU A 102 -3.71 5.48 23.20
C LEU A 102 -3.48 4.10 23.84
N ASP A 103 -2.71 3.23 23.21
CA ASP A 103 -2.34 1.93 23.79
C ASP A 103 -1.53 2.07 25.09
N LYS A 104 -0.73 3.13 25.23
CA LYS A 104 0.07 3.43 26.43
C LYS A 104 -0.71 4.20 27.50
N PHE A 105 -1.83 4.80 27.14
CA PHE A 105 -2.51 5.82 27.96
C PHE A 105 -3.05 5.25 29.28
N LYS A 106 -3.66 4.08 29.30
CA LYS A 106 -4.27 3.47 30.48
C LYS A 106 -4.35 1.96 30.37
N ASP A 107 -4.11 1.27 31.46
CA ASP A 107 -4.44 -0.15 31.53
C ASP A 107 -5.94 -0.33 31.74
N ILE A 108 -6.57 -1.00 30.78
CA ILE A 108 -8.00 -1.32 30.79
C ILE A 108 -8.12 -2.84 30.94
N GLN A 109 -8.98 -3.27 31.86
CA GLN A 109 -9.33 -4.68 31.96
C GLN A 109 -10.20 -5.09 30.78
N ILE A 110 -9.64 -5.94 29.93
CA ILE A 110 -10.34 -6.42 28.73
C ILE A 110 -10.96 -7.78 29.02
N PRO A 111 -12.27 -7.97 28.78
CA PRO A 111 -12.92 -9.27 28.94
C PRO A 111 -12.26 -10.34 28.05
N LYS A 112 -12.00 -11.52 28.62
CA LYS A 112 -11.30 -12.62 27.93
C LYS A 112 -12.04 -13.09 26.67
N ASN A 113 -13.37 -13.05 26.67
CA ASN A 113 -14.20 -13.41 25.53
C ASN A 113 -13.95 -12.50 24.32
N LEU A 114 -13.78 -11.19 24.53
CA LEU A 114 -13.48 -10.26 23.44
C LEU A 114 -12.08 -10.53 22.85
N ILE A 115 -11.11 -10.81 23.71
CA ILE A 115 -9.76 -11.18 23.25
C ILE A 115 -9.82 -12.44 22.38
N GLN A 116 -10.59 -13.45 22.81
CA GLN A 116 -10.71 -14.70 22.07
C GLN A 116 -11.39 -14.47 20.70
N GLN A 117 -12.47 -13.69 20.64
CA GLN A 117 -13.14 -13.35 19.40
C GLN A 117 -12.21 -12.61 18.42
N GLU A 118 -11.42 -11.64 18.91
CA GLU A 118 -10.49 -10.91 18.06
C GLU A 118 -9.34 -11.82 17.58
N ILE A 119 -8.86 -12.76 18.42
CA ILE A 119 -7.88 -13.76 17.99
C ILE A 119 -8.44 -14.65 16.88
N GLU A 120 -9.70 -15.07 16.98
CA GLU A 120 -10.38 -15.86 15.94
C GLU A 120 -10.47 -15.07 14.62
N LEU A 121 -10.83 -13.79 14.69
CA LEU A 121 -10.84 -12.90 13.52
C LEU A 121 -9.46 -12.73 12.91
N LEU A 122 -8.43 -12.54 13.75
CA LEU A 122 -7.03 -12.44 13.29
C LEU A 122 -6.53 -13.72 12.62
N ASN A 123 -7.01 -14.86 13.10
CA ASN A 123 -6.61 -16.17 12.61
C ASN A 123 -7.44 -16.67 11.42
N HIS A 124 -8.50 -15.95 11.06
CA HIS A 124 -9.38 -16.36 9.98
C HIS A 124 -8.64 -16.46 8.64
N GLY A 125 -8.72 -17.62 8.01
CA GLY A 125 -8.03 -17.88 6.74
C GLY A 125 -6.53 -18.16 6.83
N ILE A 126 -5.97 -18.28 8.06
CA ILE A 126 -4.55 -18.60 8.29
C ILE A 126 -4.37 -20.11 8.54
N LYS A 127 -3.25 -20.65 8.10
CA LYS A 127 -2.90 -22.06 8.35
C LYS A 127 -2.57 -22.28 9.83
N LYS A 128 -2.96 -23.43 10.38
CA LYS A 128 -2.72 -23.80 11.79
C LYS A 128 -1.26 -23.66 12.23
N GLU A 129 -0.30 -24.04 11.37
CA GLU A 129 1.14 -23.92 11.66
C GLU A 129 1.61 -22.46 11.84
N GLU A 130 1.03 -21.52 11.09
CA GLU A 130 1.33 -20.09 11.19
C GLU A 130 0.62 -19.47 12.40
N ILE A 131 -0.57 -19.96 12.75
CA ILE A 131 -1.30 -19.54 13.96
C ILE A 131 -0.49 -19.88 15.20
N GLU A 132 0.02 -21.12 15.30
CA GLU A 132 0.83 -21.54 16.46
C GLU A 132 2.15 -20.73 16.55
N LYS A 133 2.82 -20.46 15.42
CA LYS A 133 4.05 -19.63 15.41
C LYS A 133 3.80 -18.21 15.90
N ASN A 134 2.62 -17.65 15.62
CA ASN A 134 2.30 -16.26 15.91
C ASN A 134 1.34 -16.09 17.10
N LYS A 135 1.04 -17.16 17.85
CA LYS A 135 0.02 -17.16 18.90
C LYS A 135 0.19 -16.01 19.90
N LYS A 136 1.40 -15.85 20.46
CA LYS A 136 1.70 -14.75 21.40
C LYS A 136 1.54 -13.37 20.76
N LEU A 137 2.03 -13.19 19.53
CA LEU A 137 1.92 -11.95 18.80
C LEU A 137 0.45 -11.62 18.46
N ASN A 138 -0.34 -12.63 18.08
CA ASN A 138 -1.76 -12.45 17.78
C ASN A 138 -2.55 -12.08 19.04
N GLU A 139 -2.21 -12.67 20.18
CA GLU A 139 -2.82 -12.32 21.46
C GLU A 139 -2.49 -10.88 21.89
N GLU A 140 -1.23 -10.47 21.80
CA GLU A 140 -0.80 -9.09 22.09
C GLU A 140 -1.47 -8.09 21.13
N THR A 141 -1.55 -8.45 19.85
CA THR A 141 -2.23 -7.64 18.83
C THR A 141 -3.72 -7.51 19.10
N ALA A 142 -4.39 -8.60 19.47
CA ALA A 142 -5.80 -8.61 19.82
C ALA A 142 -6.08 -7.71 21.04
N LYS A 143 -5.30 -7.87 22.11
CA LYS A 143 -5.40 -7.02 23.30
C LYS A 143 -5.25 -5.54 22.97
N LYS A 144 -4.23 -5.19 22.19
CA LYS A 144 -3.98 -3.82 21.75
C LYS A 144 -5.16 -3.26 20.94
N ARG A 145 -5.66 -4.02 19.96
CA ARG A 145 -6.78 -3.59 19.10
C ARG A 145 -8.05 -3.34 19.89
N ILE A 146 -8.41 -4.27 20.79
CA ILE A 146 -9.60 -4.11 21.63
C ILE A 146 -9.43 -2.92 22.56
N LYS A 147 -8.28 -2.79 23.23
CA LYS A 147 -7.99 -1.69 24.13
C LYS A 147 -8.15 -0.33 23.46
N VAL A 148 -7.48 -0.16 22.31
CA VAL A 148 -7.57 1.08 21.53
C VAL A 148 -9.00 1.30 21.02
N GLY A 149 -9.67 0.24 20.55
CA GLY A 149 -11.06 0.31 20.09
C GLY A 149 -12.02 0.78 21.19
N LEU A 150 -11.88 0.27 22.41
CA LEU A 150 -12.71 0.70 23.56
C LEU A 150 -12.46 2.16 23.91
N ILE A 151 -11.20 2.61 23.93
CA ILE A 151 -10.86 4.03 24.20
C ILE A 151 -11.45 4.93 23.12
N LEU A 152 -11.33 4.55 21.85
CA LEU A 152 -11.89 5.32 20.74
C LEU A 152 -13.41 5.37 20.80
N ASN A 153 -14.06 4.25 21.12
CA ASN A 153 -15.51 4.21 21.25
C ASN A 153 -16.03 5.13 22.35
N GLU A 154 -15.41 5.07 23.54
CA GLU A 154 -15.73 5.96 24.67
C GLU A 154 -15.60 7.42 24.27
N PHE A 155 -14.49 7.77 23.61
CA PHE A 155 -14.27 9.12 23.12
C PHE A 155 -15.30 9.53 22.07
N GLY A 156 -15.65 8.64 21.16
CA GLY A 156 -16.65 8.90 20.14
C GLY A 156 -18.06 9.08 20.70
N GLU A 157 -18.42 8.34 21.74
CA GLU A 157 -19.69 8.48 22.46
C GLU A 157 -19.75 9.81 23.24
N GLU A 158 -18.67 10.17 23.94
CA GLU A 158 -18.58 11.46 24.67
C GLU A 158 -18.84 12.66 23.76
N TYR A 159 -18.33 12.59 22.52
CA TYR A 159 -18.51 13.67 21.53
C TYR A 159 -19.70 13.45 20.58
N ASN A 160 -20.57 12.47 20.83
CA ASN A 160 -21.75 12.17 20.00
C ASN A 160 -21.42 11.97 18.51
N LEU A 161 -20.27 11.38 18.20
CA LEU A 161 -19.87 11.12 16.82
C LEU A 161 -20.72 10.01 16.22
N LYS A 162 -21.28 10.26 15.05
CA LYS A 162 -22.09 9.30 14.30
C LYS A 162 -21.65 9.27 12.84
N VAL A 163 -21.76 8.10 12.22
CA VAL A 163 -21.55 7.92 10.78
C VAL A 163 -22.91 7.86 10.11
N ASN A 164 -23.16 8.79 9.19
CA ASN A 164 -24.37 8.83 8.40
C ASN A 164 -24.25 8.01 7.10
N GLU A 165 -25.39 7.76 6.46
CA GLU A 165 -25.45 6.95 5.24
C GLU A 165 -24.76 7.63 4.03
N GLU A 166 -24.71 8.96 4.02
CA GLU A 166 -24.06 9.73 2.96
C GLU A 166 -22.54 9.55 3.03
N GLU A 167 -21.96 9.55 4.23
CA GLU A 167 -20.52 9.29 4.43
C GLU A 167 -20.14 7.88 3.93
N ILE A 168 -20.98 6.88 4.18
CA ILE A 168 -20.79 5.52 3.69
C ILE A 168 -20.85 5.47 2.17
N LYS A 169 -21.86 6.11 1.56
CA LYS A 169 -21.99 6.19 0.10
C LYS A 169 -20.78 6.87 -0.54
N ASN A 170 -20.31 7.98 0.04
CA ASN A 170 -19.15 8.70 -0.44
C ASN A 170 -17.87 7.85 -0.38
N GLU A 171 -17.69 7.06 0.68
CA GLU A 171 -16.53 6.19 0.82
C GLU A 171 -16.59 5.00 -0.18
N ILE A 172 -17.75 4.41 -0.39
CA ILE A 172 -17.96 3.39 -1.44
C ILE A 172 -17.64 3.99 -2.82
N GLN A 173 -18.09 5.22 -3.08
CA GLN A 173 -17.80 5.91 -4.34
C GLN A 173 -16.31 6.14 -4.56
N LYS A 174 -15.55 6.49 -3.52
CA LYS A 174 -14.09 6.58 -3.59
C LYS A 174 -13.46 5.23 -3.93
N HIS A 175 -13.91 4.14 -3.32
CA HIS A 175 -13.42 2.80 -3.65
C HIS A 175 -13.70 2.42 -5.10
N ILE A 176 -14.87 2.79 -5.65
CA ILE A 176 -15.21 2.61 -7.06
C ILE A 176 -14.29 3.42 -7.96
N GLN A 177 -14.01 4.68 -7.61
CA GLN A 177 -13.10 5.55 -8.38
C GLN A 177 -11.65 5.05 -8.37
N MET A 178 -11.20 4.43 -7.28
CA MET A 178 -9.88 3.81 -7.21
C MET A 178 -9.73 2.55 -8.09
N MET A 179 -10.84 1.91 -8.45
CA MET A 179 -10.87 0.69 -9.26
C MET A 179 -11.85 0.80 -10.44
N PRO A 180 -11.63 1.70 -11.40
CA PRO A 180 -12.60 2.00 -12.46
C PRO A 180 -12.92 0.78 -13.33
N ASN A 181 -11.94 -0.09 -13.57
CA ASN A 181 -12.12 -1.32 -14.33
C ASN A 181 -12.97 -2.38 -13.60
N GLN A 182 -13.20 -2.22 -12.31
CA GLN A 182 -13.97 -3.14 -11.46
C GLN A 182 -15.14 -2.44 -10.76
N ALA A 183 -15.55 -1.26 -11.24
CA ALA A 183 -16.57 -0.43 -10.61
C ALA A 183 -17.87 -1.19 -10.26
N LYS A 184 -18.39 -1.99 -11.22
CA LYS A 184 -19.60 -2.80 -11.02
C LYS A 184 -19.39 -3.89 -9.96
N GLN A 185 -18.22 -4.50 -9.90
CA GLN A 185 -17.91 -5.55 -8.93
C GLN A 185 -17.78 -4.98 -7.52
N VAL A 186 -17.14 -3.81 -7.37
CA VAL A 186 -17.02 -3.11 -6.08
C VAL A 186 -18.40 -2.69 -5.57
N ALA A 187 -19.25 -2.10 -6.41
CA ALA A 187 -20.60 -1.74 -6.03
C ALA A 187 -21.41 -2.96 -5.57
N LYS A 188 -21.40 -4.03 -6.37
CA LYS A 188 -22.08 -5.29 -6.05
C LYS A 188 -21.58 -5.91 -4.74
N TYR A 189 -20.27 -5.89 -4.50
CA TYR A 189 -19.67 -6.40 -3.27
C TYR A 189 -20.27 -5.73 -2.03
N TYR A 190 -20.39 -4.40 -2.01
CA TYR A 190 -20.98 -3.69 -0.87
C TYR A 190 -22.49 -3.87 -0.76
N GLN A 191 -23.21 -4.06 -1.87
CA GLN A 191 -24.64 -4.37 -1.85
C GLN A 191 -24.94 -5.76 -1.26
N GLU A 192 -24.11 -6.76 -1.58
CA GLU A 192 -24.33 -8.16 -1.18
C GLU A 192 -23.70 -8.50 0.17
N ASN A 193 -22.84 -7.64 0.73
CA ASN A 193 -22.11 -7.92 1.96
C ASN A 193 -22.33 -6.86 3.05
N PRO A 194 -23.39 -6.99 3.88
CA PRO A 194 -23.64 -6.05 4.99
C PRO A 194 -22.49 -5.95 5.99
N SER A 195 -21.72 -7.04 6.19
CA SER A 195 -20.53 -7.04 7.04
C SER A 195 -19.40 -6.15 6.50
N ALA A 196 -19.28 -6.05 5.17
CA ALA A 196 -18.31 -5.15 4.54
C ALA A 196 -18.71 -3.68 4.75
N VAL A 197 -20.02 -3.38 4.67
CA VAL A 197 -20.57 -2.04 4.99
C VAL A 197 -20.37 -1.70 6.46
N ALA A 198 -20.60 -2.65 7.37
CA ALA A 198 -20.35 -2.44 8.80
C ALA A 198 -18.86 -2.17 9.08
N SER A 199 -17.95 -2.89 8.44
CA SER A 199 -16.51 -2.64 8.54
C SER A 199 -16.13 -1.27 8.00
N LEU A 200 -16.73 -0.85 6.88
CA LEU A 200 -16.52 0.48 6.31
C LEU A 200 -17.01 1.57 7.26
N ARG A 201 -18.20 1.40 7.85
CA ARG A 201 -18.76 2.30 8.88
C ARG A 201 -17.81 2.44 10.07
N GLY A 202 -17.25 1.31 10.56
CA GLY A 202 -16.26 1.32 11.63
C GLY A 202 -15.01 2.11 11.26
N GLY A 203 -14.50 1.95 10.04
CA GLY A 203 -13.35 2.71 9.56
C GLY A 203 -13.63 4.22 9.48
N ILE A 204 -14.79 4.63 8.96
CA ILE A 204 -15.19 6.03 8.90
C ILE A 204 -15.33 6.61 10.32
N TYR A 205 -15.93 5.86 11.25
CA TYR A 205 -16.07 6.27 12.64
C TYR A 205 -14.72 6.51 13.31
N GLU A 206 -13.78 5.58 13.14
CA GLU A 206 -12.42 5.70 13.62
C GLU A 206 -11.70 6.94 13.03
N ASP A 207 -11.84 7.18 11.73
CA ASP A 207 -11.23 8.34 11.07
C ASP A 207 -11.83 9.67 11.57
N LYS A 208 -13.13 9.70 11.89
CA LYS A 208 -13.78 10.87 12.51
C LYS A 208 -13.23 11.14 13.91
N ILE A 209 -13.05 10.10 14.72
CA ILE A 209 -12.46 10.23 16.06
C ILE A 209 -11.02 10.73 15.97
N ILE A 210 -10.20 10.13 15.11
CA ILE A 210 -8.82 10.55 14.89
C ILE A 210 -8.75 12.03 14.43
N SER A 211 -9.66 12.43 13.55
CA SER A 211 -9.75 13.81 13.08
C SER A 211 -10.09 14.78 14.21
N LEU A 212 -11.03 14.41 15.08
CA LEU A 212 -11.41 15.21 16.25
C LEU A 212 -10.24 15.28 17.27
N ILE A 213 -9.54 14.17 17.50
CA ILE A 213 -8.33 14.17 18.36
C ILE A 213 -7.28 15.14 17.79
N LYS A 214 -7.04 15.11 16.48
CA LYS A 214 -6.09 16.02 15.81
C LYS A 214 -6.52 17.48 15.92
N GLU A 215 -7.80 17.78 15.83
CA GLU A 215 -8.36 19.13 15.98
C GLU A 215 -8.16 19.68 17.40
N LYS A 216 -8.45 18.84 18.41
CA LYS A 216 -8.32 19.21 19.83
C LYS A 216 -6.87 19.23 20.32
N ALA A 217 -5.97 18.52 19.66
CA ALA A 217 -4.57 18.47 20.04
C ALA A 217 -3.87 19.80 19.78
N LYS A 218 -3.01 20.22 20.72
CA LYS A 218 -2.10 21.36 20.51
C LYS A 218 -1.06 20.97 19.46
N SER A 219 -1.20 21.47 18.25
CA SER A 219 -0.26 21.21 17.17
C SER A 219 0.86 22.27 17.12
N THR A 220 2.09 21.82 16.93
CA THR A 220 3.24 22.70 16.63
C THR A 220 3.59 22.56 15.16
N LYS A 221 3.52 23.65 14.40
CA LYS A 221 3.91 23.65 12.99
C LYS A 221 5.43 23.73 12.88
N LYS A 222 6.05 22.79 12.17
CA LYS A 222 7.47 22.80 11.84
C LYS A 222 7.63 22.78 10.32
N THR A 223 8.33 23.76 9.78
CA THR A 223 8.73 23.73 8.37
C THR A 223 9.98 22.87 8.24
N ILE A 224 9.94 21.90 7.34
CA ILE A 224 11.05 20.98 7.07
C ILE A 224 11.37 21.00 5.58
N SER A 225 12.60 20.64 5.23
CA SER A 225 13.01 20.49 3.83
C SER A 225 12.39 19.22 3.21
N THR A 226 12.33 19.17 1.88
CA THR A 226 11.84 17.99 1.14
C THR A 226 12.63 16.73 1.49
N ASN A 227 13.95 16.85 1.62
CA ASN A 227 14.81 15.72 1.96
C ASN A 227 14.55 15.19 3.39
N GLU A 228 14.27 16.09 4.34
CA GLU A 228 13.87 15.68 5.70
C GLU A 228 12.50 15.00 5.71
N ALA A 229 11.54 15.53 4.95
CA ALA A 229 10.22 14.92 4.81
C ALA A 229 10.33 13.50 4.22
N GLU A 230 11.08 13.32 3.15
CA GLU A 230 11.32 12.00 2.54
C GLU A 230 12.00 11.02 3.51
N LYS A 231 12.98 11.50 4.28
CA LYS A 231 13.64 10.66 5.28
C LYS A 231 12.67 10.22 6.38
N ILE A 232 11.85 11.13 6.91
CA ILE A 232 10.83 10.81 7.91
C ILE A 232 9.85 9.79 7.37
N ILE A 233 9.35 9.99 6.15
CA ILE A 233 8.41 9.07 5.49
C ILE A 233 9.04 7.70 5.27
N LEU A 234 10.30 7.63 4.81
CA LEU A 234 11.01 6.38 4.60
C LEU A 234 11.21 5.60 5.90
N ASP A 235 11.62 6.27 6.96
CA ASP A 235 11.88 5.63 8.25
C ASP A 235 10.56 5.13 8.88
N LYS A 236 9.51 5.95 8.85
CA LYS A 236 8.17 5.54 9.33
C LYS A 236 7.57 4.43 8.48
N ASN A 237 7.75 4.44 7.16
CA ASN A 237 7.32 3.36 6.29
C ASN A 237 8.07 2.04 6.54
N LYS A 238 9.36 2.11 6.94
CA LYS A 238 10.09 0.90 7.37
C LYS A 238 9.52 0.33 8.67
N GLU A 239 9.16 1.19 9.62
CA GLU A 239 8.48 0.77 10.87
C GLU A 239 7.10 0.17 10.57
N LEU A 240 6.30 0.82 9.71
CA LEU A 240 5.00 0.32 9.25
C LEU A 240 5.12 -1.04 8.56
N LYS A 241 6.11 -1.20 7.67
CA LYS A 241 6.35 -2.48 6.99
C LYS A 241 6.82 -3.58 7.94
N LYS A 242 7.63 -3.27 8.95
CA LYS A 242 8.01 -4.25 9.99
C LYS A 242 6.79 -4.75 10.77
N SER A 243 5.83 -3.86 11.07
CA SER A 243 4.58 -4.22 11.74
C SER A 243 3.56 -4.88 10.80
N SER A 244 3.56 -4.57 9.50
CA SER A 244 2.62 -5.10 8.49
C SER A 244 3.14 -6.33 7.73
N VAL A 245 4.45 -6.61 7.73
CA VAL A 245 5.02 -7.84 7.15
C VAL A 245 4.51 -9.06 7.89
N THR A 246 4.16 -8.93 9.16
CA THR A 246 3.42 -9.93 9.91
C THR A 246 2.00 -10.12 9.34
N GLN A 247 1.34 -9.05 8.84
CA GLN A 247 -0.03 -9.09 8.28
C GLN A 247 -0.08 -9.40 6.78
N SER A 248 0.90 -9.00 5.98
CA SER A 248 0.86 -9.16 4.51
C SER A 248 1.39 -10.51 4.02
N LYS A 249 2.17 -11.24 4.82
CA LYS A 249 2.41 -12.67 4.59
C LYS A 249 1.10 -13.45 4.65
N ILE A 250 0.16 -13.01 5.45
CA ILE A 250 -1.18 -13.56 5.65
C ILE A 250 -2.04 -13.43 4.38
N LYS A 251 -2.09 -12.24 3.76
CA LYS A 251 -2.93 -12.00 2.56
C LYS A 251 -2.46 -12.69 1.28
N LYS A 252 -1.18 -12.94 1.11
CA LYS A 252 -0.66 -13.61 -0.11
C LYS A 252 -0.91 -15.12 -0.14
N THR A 253 -1.14 -15.75 1.01
CA THR A 253 -1.41 -17.19 1.11
C THR A 253 -2.88 -17.49 0.82
N THR A 254 -3.80 -16.61 1.21
CA THR A 254 -5.25 -16.77 1.01
C THR A 254 -5.64 -16.77 -0.46
N ILE A 255 -5.03 -15.88 -1.28
CA ILE A 255 -5.32 -15.80 -2.73
C ILE A 255 -4.79 -17.02 -3.51
N LYS A 256 -3.79 -17.73 -2.98
CA LYS A 256 -3.28 -18.97 -3.61
C LYS A 256 -4.10 -20.22 -3.25
N SER A 257 -4.77 -20.26 -2.09
CA SER A 257 -5.60 -21.39 -1.67
C SER A 257 -6.94 -21.44 -2.43
N ASP A 258 -7.58 -20.29 -2.64
CA ASP A 258 -8.85 -20.20 -3.38
C ASP A 258 -8.70 -20.57 -4.86
N ARG A 259 -7.52 -20.33 -5.46
CA ARG A 259 -7.22 -20.79 -6.82
C ARG A 259 -6.99 -22.30 -6.94
N LYS A 260 -6.58 -22.98 -5.85
CA LYS A 260 -6.38 -24.44 -5.86
C LYS A 260 -7.68 -25.21 -5.62
N GLN A 261 -8.57 -24.70 -4.76
CA GLN A 261 -9.86 -25.35 -4.49
C GLN A 261 -10.82 -25.26 -5.71
N LYS A 262 -10.81 -24.15 -6.46
CA LYS A 262 -11.60 -24.03 -7.70
C LYS A 262 -11.09 -24.90 -8.88
N LYS A 263 -9.88 -25.46 -8.80
CA LYS A 263 -9.38 -26.42 -9.82
C LYS A 263 -9.67 -27.89 -9.51
N VAL A 264 -10.02 -28.22 -8.28
CA VAL A 264 -10.33 -29.61 -7.86
C VAL A 264 -11.82 -29.92 -7.97
N SER A 265 -12.70 -28.91 -8.00
CA SER A 265 -14.15 -29.08 -8.17
C SER A 265 -14.63 -29.04 -9.63
N LYS A 266 -13.70 -29.10 -10.59
CA LYS A 266 -13.98 -29.17 -12.05
C LYS A 266 -13.25 -30.35 -12.72
N LYS A 267 -13.10 -31.48 -12.02
CA LYS A 267 -12.80 -32.78 -12.61
C LYS A 267 -13.82 -33.75 -12.15
#